data_7b7f8174dc9ee9dd52c3a4978e131a7d
#
_entry.id   7b7f8174dc9ee9dd52c3a4978e131a7d
#
_cell.length_a   1.000
_cell.length_b   1.000
_cell.length_c   1.000
_cell.angle_alpha   90.00
_cell.angle_beta   90.00
_cell.angle_gamma   90.00
#
_symmetry.space_group_name_H-M   'P 1'
#
loop_
_entity.id
_entity.type
_entity.pdbx_description
1 polymer ?
#
loop_
_entity_poly.entity_id
_entity_poly.type
_entity_poly.pdbx_seq_one_letter_code
_entity_poly.pdbx_strand_id
1 'polypeptide(L)'
;MFLGLTATLPMLATRRTGARADEGTPLHPGPGHVGPTNLITDVTGLTVGEAHDARSRTGVTVILPDQRVACAVDVRGGGPGTRETDALTAGNLVRSVDAIVLSGGSVYGLGSADGVAAWLGARGRGFSMTKQPGVPPSPIVPTAILFDLANGGDKHWGLNPPYRDLALKAMDHPSRRVTLGTAGAGYGAQAGALKGGLGSASFVTADGLTVGALVAVNSLGSVVVPGTRHFWAGPFEIGREFGGLGASAAHVDPEDWGRAKLNPAARANTTIACIATDADIDADDLKRVAMMAQDGLARAIRPVHSPFDGDVIFALSTGHHSLPPGPRPLHVARLGALAADVLARAVARGVYEANLPPGMDGPTWKSLPG
;
A
#
# COMPACT_ATOMS: atom_id res chain seq x y z
N MET A 1 61.60 -11.98 59.90
CA MET A 1 62.10 -12.90 58.83
C MET A 1 60.89 -13.59 58.26
N PHE A 2 60.28 -12.98 57.23
CA PHE A 2 59.07 -13.50 56.58
C PHE A 2 59.48 -13.87 55.13
N LEU A 3 59.37 -15.14 54.82
CA LEU A 3 59.55 -15.65 53.45
C LEU A 3 58.25 -15.48 52.67
N GLY A 4 58.29 -14.72 51.59
CA GLY A 4 57.21 -14.66 50.63
C GLY A 4 57.29 -15.77 49.62
N LEU A 5 56.22 -16.58 49.52
CA LEU A 5 56.03 -17.54 48.42
C LEU A 5 55.25 -16.83 47.30
N THR A 6 55.88 -16.61 46.16
CA THR A 6 55.22 -16.21 44.91
C THR A 6 54.75 -17.44 44.17
N ALA A 7 53.43 -17.67 44.13
CA ALA A 7 52.84 -18.70 43.29
C ALA A 7 52.52 -18.10 41.89
N THR A 8 53.20 -18.58 40.87
CA THR A 8 52.90 -18.33 39.47
C THR A 8 51.82 -19.28 38.98
N LEU A 9 50.64 -18.77 38.70
CA LEU A 9 49.59 -19.53 37.99
C LEU A 9 49.92 -19.57 36.47
N PRO A 10 49.76 -20.75 35.82
CA PRO A 10 49.86 -20.83 34.38
C PRO A 10 48.63 -20.25 33.71
N MET A 11 48.86 -19.26 32.82
CA MET A 11 47.81 -18.71 31.95
C MET A 11 47.38 -19.76 30.94
N LEU A 12 46.19 -20.39 31.13
CA LEU A 12 45.56 -21.20 30.10
C LEU A 12 45.12 -20.25 28.96
N ALA A 13 45.80 -20.29 27.85
CA ALA A 13 45.38 -19.68 26.60
C ALA A 13 44.18 -20.46 26.06
N THR A 14 42.96 -20.00 26.31
CA THR A 14 41.78 -20.49 25.64
C THR A 14 41.83 -20.06 24.17
N ARG A 15 42.18 -21.02 23.30
CA ARG A 15 41.96 -20.84 21.84
C ARG A 15 40.43 -20.62 21.66
N ARG A 16 40.05 -19.38 21.42
CA ARG A 16 38.76 -19.07 20.79
C ARG A 16 38.83 -19.68 19.39
N THR A 17 38.19 -20.84 19.22
CA THR A 17 37.73 -21.29 17.91
C THR A 17 36.69 -20.30 17.49
N GLY A 18 37.09 -19.31 16.67
CA GLY A 18 36.16 -18.44 15.97
C GLY A 18 35.25 -19.37 15.15
N ALA A 19 33.99 -19.47 15.54
CA ALA A 19 32.97 -19.96 14.62
C ALA A 19 33.10 -19.09 13.38
N ARG A 20 33.58 -19.67 12.25
CA ARG A 20 33.39 -19.04 10.94
C ARG A 20 31.89 -18.80 10.84
N ALA A 21 31.53 -17.52 10.74
CA ALA A 21 30.19 -17.17 10.27
C ALA A 21 30.04 -17.96 8.98
N ASP A 22 29.02 -18.79 8.94
CA ASP A 22 28.57 -19.44 7.72
C ASP A 22 28.40 -18.29 6.72
N GLU A 23 29.19 -18.26 5.67
CA GLU A 23 29.03 -17.30 4.59
C GLU A 23 27.77 -17.74 3.85
N GLY A 24 26.60 -17.41 4.47
CA GLY A 24 25.28 -17.77 3.96
C GLY A 24 25.14 -17.28 2.53
N THR A 25 24.48 -18.04 1.72
CA THR A 25 24.03 -17.67 0.38
C THR A 25 23.51 -16.22 0.41
N PRO A 26 23.97 -15.33 -0.48
CA PRO A 26 23.51 -13.95 -0.50
C PRO A 26 21.98 -13.89 -0.50
N LEU A 27 21.39 -12.97 0.29
CA LEU A 27 19.94 -12.80 0.38
C LEU A 27 19.28 -12.48 -0.96
N HIS A 28 20.06 -12.01 -1.93
CA HIS A 28 19.57 -11.81 -3.29
C HIS A 28 20.59 -12.37 -4.31
N PRO A 29 20.14 -13.18 -5.26
CA PRO A 29 21.03 -13.82 -6.23
C PRO A 29 21.50 -12.89 -7.35
N GLY A 30 21.10 -11.60 -7.35
CA GLY A 30 21.46 -10.62 -8.37
C GLY A 30 20.48 -9.44 -8.40
N PRO A 31 20.64 -8.53 -9.39
CA PRO A 31 19.75 -7.39 -9.56
C PRO A 31 18.35 -7.86 -10.00
N GLY A 32 17.32 -7.35 -9.32
CA GLY A 32 15.95 -7.47 -9.81
C GLY A 32 15.61 -6.36 -10.83
N HIS A 33 14.37 -6.34 -11.28
CA HIS A 33 13.88 -5.39 -12.27
C HIS A 33 12.42 -4.99 -12.02
N VAL A 34 11.99 -3.93 -12.66
CA VAL A 34 10.59 -3.54 -12.70
C VAL A 34 9.77 -4.64 -13.39
N GLY A 35 8.60 -4.96 -12.87
CA GLY A 35 7.71 -5.93 -13.52
C GLY A 35 7.22 -5.46 -14.90
N PRO A 36 6.71 -6.38 -15.72
CA PRO A 36 6.38 -6.11 -17.13
C PRO A 36 5.45 -4.92 -17.36
N THR A 37 4.52 -4.65 -16.45
CA THR A 37 3.58 -3.52 -16.54
C THR A 37 3.87 -2.45 -15.49
N ASN A 38 4.75 -2.73 -14.55
CA ASN A 38 5.03 -1.90 -13.38
C ASN A 38 3.74 -1.56 -12.60
N LEU A 39 2.89 -2.54 -12.39
CA LEU A 39 1.61 -2.45 -11.70
C LEU A 39 1.48 -3.58 -10.67
N ILE A 40 0.61 -3.41 -9.67
CA ILE A 40 0.32 -4.47 -8.68
C ILE A 40 -0.12 -5.78 -9.35
N THR A 41 -0.69 -5.72 -10.54
CA THR A 41 -1.15 -6.86 -11.34
C THR A 41 -0.04 -7.66 -12.01
N ASP A 42 1.22 -7.26 -11.86
CA ASP A 42 2.37 -8.12 -12.18
C ASP A 42 2.49 -9.28 -11.18
N VAL A 43 1.94 -9.13 -9.98
CA VAL A 43 1.73 -10.25 -9.05
C VAL A 43 0.70 -11.21 -9.64
N THR A 44 1.10 -12.45 -9.85
CA THR A 44 0.27 -13.48 -10.47
C THR A 44 -1.01 -13.72 -9.67
N GLY A 45 -2.14 -13.85 -10.36
CA GLY A 45 -3.45 -14.13 -9.73
C GLY A 45 -4.20 -12.88 -9.26
N LEU A 46 -3.80 -11.67 -9.73
CA LEU A 46 -4.49 -10.42 -9.40
C LEU A 46 -5.05 -9.71 -10.63
N THR A 47 -6.24 -9.16 -10.46
CA THR A 47 -6.84 -8.15 -11.31
C THR A 47 -7.31 -6.96 -10.49
N VAL A 48 -7.54 -5.83 -11.14
CA VAL A 48 -8.03 -4.59 -10.51
C VAL A 48 -9.24 -4.08 -11.28
N GLY A 49 -10.31 -3.77 -10.55
CA GLY A 49 -11.46 -3.07 -11.07
C GLY A 49 -11.44 -1.61 -10.63
N GLU A 50 -11.80 -0.70 -11.53
CA GLU A 50 -11.81 0.75 -11.27
C GLU A 50 -13.11 1.37 -11.78
N ALA A 51 -13.70 2.23 -10.98
CA ALA A 51 -14.80 3.08 -11.42
C ALA A 51 -14.74 4.44 -10.71
N HIS A 52 -15.16 5.48 -11.39
CA HIS A 52 -15.29 6.81 -10.82
C HIS A 52 -16.54 7.52 -11.32
N ASP A 53 -16.96 8.52 -10.57
CA ASP A 53 -18.05 9.42 -10.94
C ASP A 53 -17.53 10.86 -11.01
N ALA A 54 -17.50 11.39 -12.24
CA ALA A 54 -17.04 12.76 -12.50
C ALA A 54 -17.96 13.82 -11.86
N ARG A 55 -19.26 13.55 -11.73
CA ARG A 55 -20.22 14.47 -11.10
C ARG A 55 -19.93 14.61 -9.60
N SER A 56 -19.77 13.50 -8.90
CA SER A 56 -19.46 13.48 -7.46
C SER A 56 -17.95 13.64 -7.19
N ARG A 57 -17.09 13.60 -8.22
CA ARG A 57 -15.62 13.66 -8.12
C ARG A 57 -15.05 12.68 -7.11
N THR A 58 -15.44 11.42 -7.23
CA THR A 58 -15.03 10.33 -6.35
C THR A 58 -14.90 9.02 -7.12
N GLY A 59 -14.37 7.97 -6.50
CA GLY A 59 -14.29 6.68 -7.16
C GLY A 59 -13.94 5.53 -6.22
N VAL A 60 -13.92 4.33 -6.79
CA VAL A 60 -13.69 3.05 -6.12
C VAL A 60 -12.69 2.24 -6.92
N THR A 61 -11.77 1.58 -6.23
CA THR A 61 -10.81 0.62 -6.78
C THR A 61 -10.91 -0.68 -6.02
N VAL A 62 -11.05 -1.80 -6.72
CA VAL A 62 -11.16 -3.13 -6.15
C VAL A 62 -9.97 -3.97 -6.58
N ILE A 63 -9.21 -4.48 -5.63
CA ILE A 63 -8.16 -5.48 -5.85
C ILE A 63 -8.82 -6.84 -5.72
N LEU A 64 -8.85 -7.60 -6.81
CA LEU A 64 -9.55 -8.87 -6.93
C LEU A 64 -8.56 -10.01 -7.19
N PRO A 65 -8.26 -10.83 -6.20
CA PRO A 65 -7.54 -12.08 -6.40
C PRO A 65 -8.41 -13.10 -7.16
N ASP A 66 -7.79 -14.01 -7.92
CA ASP A 66 -8.49 -15.09 -8.63
C ASP A 66 -9.17 -16.06 -7.65
N GLN A 67 -8.60 -16.24 -6.47
CA GLN A 67 -9.12 -17.05 -5.37
C GLN A 67 -8.93 -16.32 -4.03
N ARG A 68 -9.43 -16.89 -2.94
CA ARG A 68 -9.19 -16.35 -1.59
C ARG A 68 -7.72 -16.42 -1.25
N VAL A 69 -7.18 -15.32 -0.71
CA VAL A 69 -5.75 -15.15 -0.43
C VAL A 69 -5.50 -14.74 1.01
N ALA A 70 -4.35 -15.13 1.56
CA ALA A 70 -3.92 -14.65 2.87
C ALA A 70 -3.79 -13.12 2.85
N CYS A 71 -4.23 -12.48 3.93
CA CYS A 71 -4.22 -11.03 4.05
C CYS A 71 -3.98 -10.58 5.48
N ALA A 72 -3.31 -9.45 5.63
CA ALA A 72 -3.16 -8.71 6.87
C ALA A 72 -3.35 -7.21 6.62
N VAL A 73 -3.52 -6.45 7.69
CA VAL A 73 -3.68 -4.99 7.63
C VAL A 73 -2.84 -4.32 8.71
N ASP A 74 -2.29 -3.15 8.39
CA ASP A 74 -1.66 -2.26 9.36
C ASP A 74 -2.23 -0.84 9.23
N VAL A 75 -2.68 -0.27 10.36
CA VAL A 75 -3.31 1.04 10.45
C VAL A 75 -2.41 1.96 11.26
N ARG A 76 -2.01 3.09 10.69
CA ARG A 76 -1.08 4.05 11.34
C ARG A 76 -1.66 5.45 11.48
N GLY A 77 -2.53 5.88 10.60
CA GLY A 77 -3.17 7.20 10.71
C GLY A 77 -4.04 7.33 11.96
N GLY A 78 -4.15 8.56 12.51
CA GLY A 78 -4.95 8.83 13.70
C GLY A 78 -6.47 8.87 13.47
N GLY A 79 -6.92 8.93 12.20
CA GLY A 79 -8.33 9.01 11.80
C GLY A 79 -8.75 7.98 10.75
N PRO A 80 -8.49 6.67 10.93
CA PRO A 80 -8.77 5.68 9.92
C PRO A 80 -10.28 5.48 9.71
N GLY A 81 -10.67 5.17 8.45
CA GLY A 81 -12.00 4.70 8.10
C GLY A 81 -11.88 3.34 7.42
N THR A 82 -12.31 2.29 8.11
CA THR A 82 -12.14 0.90 7.64
C THR A 82 -13.38 0.07 7.92
N ARG A 83 -13.50 -1.04 7.19
CA ARG A 83 -14.51 -2.08 7.38
C ARG A 83 -13.84 -3.46 7.31
N GLU A 84 -14.28 -4.39 8.15
CA GLU A 84 -13.82 -5.79 8.27
C GLU A 84 -12.31 -5.96 8.58
N THR A 85 -11.62 -4.93 9.04
CA THR A 85 -10.21 -5.03 9.42
C THR A 85 -9.99 -5.87 10.66
N ASP A 86 -10.95 -5.89 11.60
CA ASP A 86 -10.86 -6.72 12.81
C ASP A 86 -10.86 -8.23 12.48
N ALA A 87 -11.50 -8.63 11.40
CA ALA A 87 -11.47 -10.03 10.92
C ALA A 87 -10.05 -10.52 10.61
N LEU A 88 -9.14 -9.60 10.25
CA LEU A 88 -7.74 -9.89 9.92
C LEU A 88 -6.80 -9.88 11.13
N THR A 89 -7.32 -9.71 12.34
CA THR A 89 -6.52 -9.73 13.58
C THR A 89 -6.02 -11.14 13.85
N ALA A 90 -4.77 -11.26 14.29
CA ALA A 90 -4.16 -12.54 14.65
C ALA A 90 -5.00 -13.29 15.70
N GLY A 91 -5.17 -14.59 15.53
CA GLY A 91 -6.00 -15.43 16.39
C GLY A 91 -7.46 -15.57 15.93
N ASN A 92 -7.94 -14.76 14.96
CA ASN A 92 -9.27 -14.93 14.39
C ASN A 92 -9.34 -16.09 13.40
N LEU A 93 -10.56 -16.62 13.20
CA LEU A 93 -10.82 -17.78 12.34
C LEU A 93 -10.53 -17.47 10.85
N VAL A 94 -10.90 -16.25 10.41
CA VAL A 94 -10.79 -15.85 9.01
C VAL A 94 -9.50 -15.08 8.81
N ARG A 95 -8.56 -15.64 8.03
CA ARG A 95 -7.24 -15.06 7.76
C ARG A 95 -7.00 -14.85 6.27
N SER A 96 -8.06 -14.93 5.47
CA SER A 96 -8.01 -14.77 4.02
C SER A 96 -9.19 -13.95 3.53
N VAL A 97 -8.99 -13.23 2.43
CA VAL A 97 -9.96 -12.30 1.84
C VAL A 97 -10.35 -12.72 0.43
N ASP A 98 -11.52 -12.28 -0.01
CA ASP A 98 -12.02 -12.48 -1.36
C ASP A 98 -11.73 -11.29 -2.28
N ALA A 99 -11.65 -10.08 -1.72
CA ALA A 99 -11.24 -8.86 -2.39
C ALA A 99 -10.81 -7.80 -1.36
N ILE A 100 -10.13 -6.73 -1.82
CA ILE A 100 -9.84 -5.53 -1.02
C ILE A 100 -10.40 -4.34 -1.76
N VAL A 101 -11.01 -3.37 -1.05
CA VAL A 101 -11.55 -2.16 -1.64
C VAL A 101 -10.86 -0.93 -1.08
N LEU A 102 -10.42 -0.06 -1.99
CA LEU A 102 -10.00 1.31 -1.70
C LEU A 102 -11.08 2.24 -2.27
N SER A 103 -11.60 3.17 -1.47
CA SER A 103 -12.71 4.02 -1.88
C SER A 103 -12.52 5.47 -1.47
N GLY A 104 -13.01 6.39 -2.28
CA GLY A 104 -13.32 7.74 -1.84
C GLY A 104 -14.53 7.79 -0.91
N GLY A 105 -15.01 8.97 -0.56
CA GLY A 105 -16.31 9.20 0.08
C GLY A 105 -16.36 9.11 1.59
N SER A 106 -15.23 9.02 2.27
CA SER A 106 -15.22 8.91 3.73
C SER A 106 -16.15 7.74 4.17
N VAL A 107 -16.90 7.91 5.25
CA VAL A 107 -17.79 6.87 5.78
C VAL A 107 -18.77 6.28 4.73
N TYR A 108 -19.23 7.08 3.77
CA TYR A 108 -20.11 6.61 2.70
C TYR A 108 -19.42 5.62 1.76
N GLY A 109 -18.12 5.78 1.57
CA GLY A 109 -17.29 4.88 0.75
C GLY A 109 -17.22 3.45 1.29
N LEU A 110 -17.45 3.23 2.58
CA LEU A 110 -17.51 1.89 3.17
C LEU A 110 -18.62 1.02 2.56
N GLY A 111 -19.68 1.64 2.01
CA GLY A 111 -20.75 0.95 1.27
C GLY A 111 -20.28 0.32 -0.05
N SER A 112 -19.10 0.64 -0.56
CA SER A 112 -18.53 -0.03 -1.73
C SER A 112 -18.29 -1.52 -1.52
N ALA A 113 -17.94 -1.95 -0.29
CA ALA A 113 -17.82 -3.35 0.07
C ALA A 113 -19.12 -4.14 -0.14
N ASP A 114 -20.30 -3.54 0.07
CA ASP A 114 -21.59 -4.21 -0.15
C ASP A 114 -21.78 -4.60 -1.62
N GLY A 115 -21.35 -3.74 -2.55
CA GLY A 115 -21.40 -4.02 -3.98
C GLY A 115 -20.49 -5.20 -4.35
N VAL A 116 -19.24 -5.20 -3.86
CA VAL A 116 -18.27 -6.27 -4.13
C VAL A 116 -18.72 -7.58 -3.49
N ALA A 117 -19.17 -7.57 -2.23
CA ALA A 117 -19.66 -8.76 -1.54
C ALA A 117 -20.89 -9.36 -2.25
N ALA A 118 -21.83 -8.53 -2.69
CA ALA A 118 -22.99 -8.99 -3.46
C ALA A 118 -22.56 -9.62 -4.80
N TRP A 119 -21.62 -9.00 -5.51
CA TRP A 119 -21.11 -9.50 -6.78
C TRP A 119 -20.39 -10.85 -6.62
N LEU A 120 -19.55 -11.01 -5.60
CA LEU A 120 -18.84 -12.25 -5.28
C LEU A 120 -19.80 -13.35 -4.83
N GLY A 121 -20.70 -13.04 -3.90
CA GLY A 121 -21.69 -13.99 -3.37
C GLY A 121 -22.62 -14.55 -4.46
N ALA A 122 -23.07 -13.71 -5.42
CA ALA A 122 -23.84 -14.13 -6.58
C ALA A 122 -23.09 -15.11 -7.50
N ARG A 123 -21.76 -15.20 -7.37
CA ARG A 123 -20.87 -16.13 -8.11
C ARG A 123 -20.39 -17.29 -7.25
N GLY A 124 -20.96 -17.46 -6.06
CA GLY A 124 -20.59 -18.53 -5.14
C GLY A 124 -19.21 -18.37 -4.49
N ARG A 125 -18.62 -17.17 -4.52
CA ARG A 125 -17.34 -16.85 -3.87
C ARG A 125 -17.58 -16.31 -2.46
N GLY A 126 -16.77 -16.76 -1.51
CA GLY A 126 -16.80 -16.30 -0.12
C GLY A 126 -16.46 -17.40 0.86
N PHE A 127 -16.42 -17.03 2.14
CA PHE A 127 -16.23 -17.97 3.24
C PHE A 127 -17.52 -18.75 3.47
N SER A 128 -17.44 -20.06 3.63
CA SER A 128 -18.60 -20.90 3.91
C SER A 128 -18.39 -21.69 5.21
N MET A 129 -19.24 -21.45 6.19
CA MET A 129 -19.23 -22.17 7.46
C MET A 129 -19.94 -23.52 7.38
N THR A 130 -20.76 -23.72 6.35
CA THR A 130 -21.58 -24.93 6.18
C THR A 130 -21.71 -25.29 4.71
N LYS A 131 -21.87 -26.57 4.41
CA LYS A 131 -22.23 -27.06 3.07
C LYS A 131 -23.74 -27.26 2.89
N GLN A 132 -24.56 -26.72 3.80
CA GLN A 132 -26.01 -26.84 3.74
C GLN A 132 -26.57 -26.18 2.46
N PRO A 133 -27.39 -26.87 1.66
CA PRO A 133 -27.99 -26.31 0.47
C PRO A 133 -28.78 -25.02 0.76
N GLY A 134 -28.69 -24.03 -0.11
CA GLY A 134 -29.41 -22.75 0.02
C GLY A 134 -28.72 -21.71 0.92
N VAL A 135 -27.65 -22.04 1.63
CA VAL A 135 -26.87 -21.06 2.38
C VAL A 135 -25.83 -20.43 1.46
N PRO A 136 -25.89 -19.10 1.19
CA PRO A 136 -24.91 -18.43 0.36
C PRO A 136 -23.55 -18.33 1.08
N PRO A 137 -22.41 -18.28 0.35
CA PRO A 137 -21.14 -17.94 0.96
C PRO A 137 -21.12 -16.50 1.43
N SER A 138 -20.24 -16.20 2.39
CA SER A 138 -20.05 -14.87 2.97
C SER A 138 -18.70 -14.32 2.48
N PRO A 139 -18.64 -13.46 1.45
CA PRO A 139 -17.41 -12.86 0.97
C PRO A 139 -16.78 -11.96 2.03
N ILE A 140 -15.47 -12.04 2.20
CA ILE A 140 -14.70 -11.21 3.10
C ILE A 140 -14.04 -10.10 2.26
N VAL A 141 -14.47 -8.85 2.47
CA VAL A 141 -14.12 -7.70 1.63
C VAL A 141 -13.65 -6.52 2.48
N PRO A 142 -12.46 -6.58 3.09
CA PRO A 142 -11.92 -5.46 3.85
C PRO A 142 -11.80 -4.21 2.99
N THR A 143 -12.16 -3.08 3.58
CA THR A 143 -12.25 -1.80 2.87
C THR A 143 -11.58 -0.70 3.67
N ALA A 144 -10.86 0.18 2.98
CA ALA A 144 -10.35 1.44 3.53
C ALA A 144 -10.83 2.61 2.66
N ILE A 145 -11.09 3.76 3.32
CA ILE A 145 -11.62 4.95 2.63
C ILE A 145 -10.69 6.15 2.82
N LEU A 146 -10.76 7.05 1.84
CA LEU A 146 -10.19 8.40 1.93
C LEU A 146 -11.31 9.46 1.90
N PHE A 147 -10.99 10.64 2.40
CA PHE A 147 -11.91 11.77 2.40
C PHE A 147 -11.70 12.64 1.15
N ASP A 148 -12.64 12.59 0.22
CA ASP A 148 -12.69 13.44 -0.98
C ASP A 148 -13.99 14.24 -1.10
N LEU A 149 -14.75 14.38 0.01
CA LEU A 149 -16.06 15.03 0.00
C LEU A 149 -15.99 16.54 -0.24
N ALA A 150 -14.89 17.19 0.15
CA ALA A 150 -14.72 18.64 0.07
C ALA A 150 -14.08 19.12 -1.25
N ASN A 151 -14.13 18.34 -2.33
CA ASN A 151 -13.47 18.62 -3.60
C ASN A 151 -14.36 19.30 -4.64
N GLY A 152 -15.50 19.88 -4.23
CA GLY A 152 -16.42 20.64 -5.08
C GLY A 152 -17.30 19.81 -6.02
N GLY A 153 -17.29 18.48 -5.96
CA GLY A 153 -18.25 17.64 -6.70
C GLY A 153 -19.63 17.62 -6.06
N ASP A 154 -20.64 17.24 -6.83
CA ASP A 154 -22.03 17.13 -6.35
C ASP A 154 -22.20 15.97 -5.36
N LYS A 155 -22.55 16.28 -4.12
CA LYS A 155 -22.78 15.34 -3.04
C LYS A 155 -24.26 15.23 -2.64
N HIS A 156 -25.18 15.75 -3.46
CA HIS A 156 -26.62 15.75 -3.19
C HIS A 156 -27.27 14.42 -3.59
N TRP A 157 -26.75 13.31 -3.10
CA TRP A 157 -27.23 11.95 -3.41
C TRP A 157 -28.31 11.43 -2.44
N GLY A 158 -28.68 12.19 -1.41
CA GLY A 158 -29.69 11.80 -0.43
C GLY A 158 -29.34 10.47 0.25
N LEU A 159 -30.26 9.49 0.17
CA LEU A 159 -30.08 8.17 0.77
C LEU A 159 -29.29 7.19 -0.10
N ASN A 160 -28.86 7.60 -1.30
CA ASN A 160 -28.21 6.71 -2.27
C ASN A 160 -26.81 7.20 -2.64
N PRO A 161 -25.82 7.15 -1.72
CA PRO A 161 -24.42 7.46 -2.05
C PRO A 161 -23.92 6.51 -3.15
N PRO A 162 -23.10 6.98 -4.12
CA PRO A 162 -22.83 6.22 -5.34
C PRO A 162 -21.85 5.04 -5.17
N TYR A 163 -21.28 4.82 -4.00
CA TYR A 163 -20.12 3.94 -3.80
C TYR A 163 -20.44 2.46 -4.02
N ARG A 164 -21.63 1.99 -3.64
CA ARG A 164 -22.05 0.61 -3.93
C ARG A 164 -22.17 0.36 -5.44
N ASP A 165 -22.75 1.30 -6.17
CA ASP A 165 -22.90 1.19 -7.61
C ASP A 165 -21.58 1.36 -8.36
N LEU A 166 -20.70 2.24 -7.87
CA LEU A 166 -19.32 2.36 -8.38
C LEU A 166 -18.54 1.06 -8.18
N ALA A 167 -18.69 0.41 -7.03
CA ALA A 167 -18.06 -0.89 -6.80
C ALA A 167 -18.57 -1.96 -7.77
N LEU A 168 -19.89 -2.03 -8.03
CA LEU A 168 -20.44 -2.94 -9.02
C LEU A 168 -19.88 -2.64 -10.43
N LYS A 169 -19.82 -1.37 -10.84
CA LYS A 169 -19.19 -0.96 -12.11
C LYS A 169 -17.70 -1.33 -12.18
N ALA A 170 -16.95 -1.17 -11.08
CA ALA A 170 -15.56 -1.62 -11.02
C ALA A 170 -15.43 -3.13 -11.23
N MET A 171 -16.43 -3.90 -10.79
CA MET A 171 -16.45 -5.36 -10.93
C MET A 171 -16.98 -5.85 -12.28
N ASP A 172 -17.46 -4.97 -13.17
CA ASP A 172 -17.92 -5.38 -14.51
C ASP A 172 -16.75 -5.85 -15.39
N HIS A 173 -15.59 -5.19 -15.29
CA HIS A 173 -14.42 -5.45 -16.13
C HIS A 173 -13.09 -5.38 -15.37
N PRO A 174 -12.87 -6.23 -14.33
CA PRO A 174 -11.56 -6.29 -13.67
C PRO A 174 -10.47 -6.65 -14.69
N SER A 175 -9.33 -5.97 -14.63
CA SER A 175 -8.28 -6.08 -15.63
C SER A 175 -6.90 -6.14 -14.99
N ARG A 176 -5.93 -6.64 -15.74
CA ARG A 176 -4.50 -6.50 -15.38
C ARG A 176 -3.95 -5.11 -15.74
N ARG A 177 -4.68 -4.28 -16.48
CA ARG A 177 -4.34 -2.88 -16.74
C ARG A 177 -5.00 -2.01 -15.69
N VAL A 178 -4.21 -1.13 -15.07
CA VAL A 178 -4.64 -0.17 -14.04
C VAL A 178 -4.38 1.23 -14.58
N THR A 179 -5.39 2.08 -14.53
CA THR A 179 -5.25 3.49 -14.89
C THR A 179 -4.67 4.27 -13.71
N LEU A 180 -3.52 4.91 -13.90
CA LEU A 180 -2.89 5.71 -12.84
C LEU A 180 -3.38 7.16 -12.83
N GLY A 181 -3.12 7.86 -11.74
CA GLY A 181 -3.46 9.26 -11.57
C GLY A 181 -4.93 9.46 -11.21
N THR A 182 -5.64 10.23 -12.03
CA THR A 182 -7.04 10.61 -11.75
C THR A 182 -8.00 9.49 -12.17
N ALA A 183 -8.00 8.40 -11.42
CA ALA A 183 -8.81 7.20 -11.68
C ALA A 183 -9.22 6.52 -10.38
N GLY A 184 -10.27 5.70 -10.41
CA GLY A 184 -10.72 4.90 -9.29
C GLY A 184 -10.78 5.68 -7.98
N ALA A 185 -10.32 5.09 -6.88
CA ALA A 185 -10.24 5.73 -5.56
C ALA A 185 -9.38 7.01 -5.53
N GLY A 186 -8.45 7.16 -6.49
CA GLY A 186 -7.61 8.36 -6.64
C GLY A 186 -8.30 9.53 -7.36
N TYR A 187 -9.49 9.33 -7.92
CA TYR A 187 -10.16 10.34 -8.75
C TYR A 187 -10.37 11.66 -8.03
N GLY A 188 -10.89 11.64 -6.82
CA GLY A 188 -11.16 12.83 -6.00
C GLY A 188 -10.01 13.27 -5.09
N ALA A 189 -8.93 12.52 -5.06
CA ALA A 189 -7.84 12.65 -4.09
C ALA A 189 -6.98 13.91 -4.28
N GLN A 190 -6.38 14.38 -3.17
CA GLN A 190 -5.46 15.51 -3.11
C GLN A 190 -4.27 15.19 -2.19
N ALA A 191 -3.05 15.20 -2.71
CA ALA A 191 -1.80 14.92 -1.99
C ALA A 191 -1.11 16.22 -1.56
N GLY A 192 -1.22 16.57 -0.28
CA GLY A 192 -0.88 17.92 0.14
C GLY A 192 -1.68 18.95 -0.67
N ALA A 193 -1.01 19.95 -1.20
CA ALA A 193 -1.63 20.96 -2.09
C ALA A 193 -1.72 20.51 -3.56
N LEU A 194 -1.17 19.36 -3.94
CA LEU A 194 -1.20 18.86 -5.31
C LEU A 194 -2.41 17.95 -5.56
N LYS A 195 -2.83 17.82 -6.82
CA LYS A 195 -3.76 16.76 -7.21
C LYS A 195 -3.17 15.40 -6.84
N GLY A 196 -3.85 14.65 -6.01
CA GLY A 196 -3.55 13.27 -5.67
C GLY A 196 -4.03 12.29 -6.74
N GLY A 197 -3.82 11.01 -6.54
CA GLY A 197 -4.21 10.03 -7.55
C GLY A 197 -4.05 8.59 -7.11
N LEU A 198 -4.42 7.68 -8.01
CA LEU A 198 -4.17 6.25 -7.91
C LEU A 198 -2.78 5.95 -8.46
N GLY A 199 -1.94 5.31 -7.67
CA GLY A 199 -0.60 4.91 -8.08
C GLY A 199 -0.35 3.43 -7.92
N SER A 200 0.51 2.89 -8.76
CA SER A 200 0.92 1.48 -8.68
C SER A 200 2.35 1.33 -9.15
N ALA A 201 3.06 0.37 -8.59
CA ALA A 201 4.39 -0.05 -9.00
C ALA A 201 4.60 -1.53 -8.69
N SER A 202 5.59 -2.15 -9.32
CA SER A 202 6.01 -3.51 -9.05
C SER A 202 7.52 -3.68 -9.14
N PHE A 203 8.01 -4.77 -8.57
CA PHE A 203 9.38 -5.20 -8.66
C PHE A 203 9.46 -6.72 -8.67
N VAL A 204 10.27 -7.26 -9.56
CA VAL A 204 10.56 -8.69 -9.67
C VAL A 204 12.00 -8.92 -9.27
N THR A 205 12.22 -9.77 -8.30
CA THR A 205 13.57 -10.12 -7.83
C THR A 205 14.27 -11.07 -8.80
N ALA A 206 15.59 -11.22 -8.70
CA ALA A 206 16.36 -12.10 -9.57
C ALA A 206 15.95 -13.59 -9.43
N ASP A 207 15.40 -14.00 -8.30
CA ASP A 207 14.83 -15.32 -8.06
C ASP A 207 13.35 -15.42 -8.43
N GLY A 208 12.80 -14.42 -9.13
CA GLY A 208 11.46 -14.44 -9.73
C GLY A 208 10.31 -14.04 -8.82
N LEU A 209 10.58 -13.71 -7.55
CA LEU A 209 9.55 -13.27 -6.61
C LEU A 209 9.06 -11.87 -6.98
N THR A 210 7.75 -11.66 -6.99
CA THR A 210 7.13 -10.40 -7.35
C THR A 210 6.52 -9.69 -6.15
N VAL A 211 6.79 -8.39 -6.03
CA VAL A 211 6.11 -7.50 -5.07
C VAL A 211 5.48 -6.35 -5.85
N GLY A 212 4.21 -6.08 -5.59
CA GLY A 212 3.45 -4.99 -6.19
C GLY A 212 2.77 -4.11 -5.13
N ALA A 213 2.52 -2.85 -5.47
CA ALA A 213 1.76 -1.91 -4.64
C ALA A 213 0.71 -1.18 -5.47
N LEU A 214 -0.45 -0.90 -4.85
CA LEU A 214 -1.49 -0.02 -5.34
C LEU A 214 -1.88 0.94 -4.21
N VAL A 215 -1.97 2.24 -4.50
CA VAL A 215 -2.21 3.26 -3.49
C VAL A 215 -3.09 4.39 -4.01
N ALA A 216 -4.06 4.84 -3.21
CA ALA A 216 -4.77 6.08 -3.45
C ALA A 216 -4.20 7.16 -2.51
N VAL A 217 -3.61 8.21 -3.10
CA VAL A 217 -2.81 9.21 -2.39
C VAL A 217 -3.64 10.45 -2.13
N ASN A 218 -4.10 10.61 -0.89
CA ASN A 218 -4.87 11.79 -0.43
C ASN A 218 -4.27 12.37 0.87
N SER A 219 -2.95 12.42 0.99
CA SER A 219 -2.20 12.74 2.20
C SER A 219 -2.39 14.16 2.70
N LEU A 220 -2.23 14.37 4.03
CA LEU A 220 -1.96 15.68 4.61
C LEU A 220 -0.63 16.22 4.09
N GLY A 221 0.41 15.42 4.21
CA GLY A 221 1.78 15.79 3.92
C GLY A 221 2.05 16.00 2.43
N SER A 222 3.16 16.69 2.17
CA SER A 222 3.71 16.91 0.84
C SER A 222 4.40 15.66 0.31
N VAL A 223 4.21 15.36 -0.96
CA VAL A 223 4.93 14.30 -1.69
C VAL A 223 6.21 14.81 -2.34
N VAL A 224 6.41 16.12 -2.36
CA VAL A 224 7.60 16.77 -2.92
C VAL A 224 8.38 17.51 -1.84
N VAL A 225 9.69 17.59 -2.04
CA VAL A 225 10.62 18.33 -1.17
C VAL A 225 10.29 19.83 -1.25
N PRO A 226 10.20 20.55 -0.12
CA PRO A 226 9.90 21.97 -0.07
C PRO A 226 10.73 22.78 -1.06
N GLY A 227 10.08 23.73 -1.74
CA GLY A 227 10.72 24.62 -2.73
C GLY A 227 11.16 23.96 -4.02
N THR A 228 10.91 22.65 -4.22
CA THR A 228 11.36 21.90 -5.38
C THR A 228 10.23 21.13 -6.06
N ARG A 229 10.57 20.46 -7.19
CA ARG A 229 9.72 19.45 -7.84
C ARG A 229 10.14 18.00 -7.52
N HIS A 230 11.25 17.81 -6.80
CA HIS A 230 11.74 16.47 -6.47
C HIS A 230 10.74 15.78 -5.56
N PHE A 231 10.36 14.55 -5.91
CA PHE A 231 9.62 13.70 -4.99
C PHE A 231 10.51 13.28 -3.81
N TRP A 232 9.94 13.15 -2.62
CA TRP A 232 10.63 12.50 -1.50
C TRP A 232 11.06 11.08 -1.86
N ALA A 233 10.25 10.39 -2.66
CA ALA A 233 10.55 9.06 -3.20
C ALA A 233 11.65 9.05 -4.28
N GLY A 234 12.22 10.20 -4.66
CA GLY A 234 13.22 10.31 -5.72
C GLY A 234 14.38 9.30 -5.65
N PRO A 235 14.96 8.98 -4.47
CA PRO A 235 15.99 7.96 -4.34
C PRO A 235 15.59 6.54 -4.78
N PHE A 236 14.29 6.24 -4.85
CA PHE A 236 13.74 4.92 -5.18
C PHE A 236 13.27 4.81 -6.63
N GLU A 237 13.33 5.91 -7.40
CA GLU A 237 12.91 5.92 -8.80
C GLU A 237 13.72 4.94 -9.65
N ILE A 238 13.03 4.12 -10.43
CA ILE A 238 13.67 3.24 -11.41
C ILE A 238 13.37 3.78 -12.81
N GLY A 239 14.44 4.04 -13.55
CA GLY A 239 14.31 4.72 -14.84
C GLY A 239 13.83 6.17 -14.69
N ARG A 240 12.71 6.52 -15.30
CA ARG A 240 12.11 7.86 -15.25
C ARG A 240 10.60 7.78 -15.00
N GLU A 241 10.17 6.84 -14.18
CA GLU A 241 8.76 6.47 -14.02
C GLU A 241 7.90 7.56 -13.34
N PHE A 242 8.52 8.58 -12.73
CA PHE A 242 7.87 9.78 -12.22
C PHE A 242 8.72 11.05 -12.42
N GLY A 243 9.37 11.17 -13.58
CA GLY A 243 10.00 12.40 -14.06
C GLY A 243 11.52 12.36 -14.13
N GLY A 244 12.21 11.44 -13.45
CA GLY A 244 13.65 11.23 -13.54
C GLY A 244 14.48 12.34 -12.90
N LEU A 245 13.95 13.06 -11.90
CA LEU A 245 14.66 14.11 -11.19
C LEU A 245 15.61 13.56 -10.12
N GLY A 246 15.37 12.33 -9.65
CA GLY A 246 16.15 11.69 -8.58
C GLY A 246 15.99 12.37 -7.22
N ALA A 247 16.97 12.14 -6.34
CA ALA A 247 17.00 12.73 -4.99
C ALA A 247 17.24 14.24 -5.04
N SER A 248 16.58 14.99 -4.16
CA SER A 248 16.88 16.41 -3.95
C SER A 248 18.17 16.56 -3.11
N ALA A 249 19.02 17.53 -3.47
CA ALA A 249 20.13 17.97 -2.65
C ALA A 249 19.76 19.09 -1.68
N ALA A 250 18.49 19.55 -1.67
CA ALA A 250 18.06 20.65 -0.82
C ALA A 250 18.10 20.24 0.67
N HIS A 251 18.66 21.12 1.49
CA HIS A 251 18.47 21.03 2.94
C HIS A 251 17.04 21.43 3.30
N VAL A 252 16.39 20.66 4.14
CA VAL A 252 14.99 20.89 4.53
C VAL A 252 14.93 21.23 6.02
N ASP A 253 14.35 22.39 6.34
CA ASP A 253 14.02 22.77 7.70
C ASP A 253 12.99 21.76 8.25
N PRO A 254 13.17 21.24 9.49
CA PRO A 254 12.21 20.33 10.11
C PRO A 254 10.79 20.88 10.22
N GLU A 255 10.61 22.19 10.37
CA GLU A 255 9.32 22.86 10.47
C GLU A 255 8.73 23.24 9.09
N ASP A 256 9.50 23.16 8.01
CA ASP A 256 8.98 23.38 6.66
C ASP A 256 8.29 22.13 6.10
N TRP A 257 6.99 22.14 6.11
CA TRP A 257 6.16 21.06 5.55
C TRP A 257 5.84 21.25 4.06
N GLY A 258 6.40 22.29 3.42
CA GLY A 258 6.27 22.55 2.00
C GLY A 258 4.83 22.64 1.54
N ARG A 259 4.42 21.70 0.69
CA ARG A 259 3.08 21.65 0.10
C ARG A 259 2.08 20.79 0.90
N ALA A 260 2.26 20.64 2.20
CA ALA A 260 1.25 20.00 3.04
C ALA A 260 -0.06 20.80 3.08
N LYS A 261 -1.19 20.15 3.38
CA LYS A 261 -2.48 20.83 3.58
C LYS A 261 -2.44 21.66 4.86
N LEU A 262 -2.62 22.96 4.76
CA LEU A 262 -2.50 23.90 5.89
C LEU A 262 -3.74 24.00 6.76
N ASN A 263 -4.88 23.46 6.34
CA ASN A 263 -6.13 23.48 7.11
C ASN A 263 -6.72 22.06 7.19
N PRO A 264 -6.14 21.17 7.98
CA PRO A 264 -6.63 19.80 8.10
C PRO A 264 -7.90 19.77 8.94
N ALA A 265 -9.04 19.51 8.32
CA ALA A 265 -10.20 19.01 9.06
C ALA A 265 -9.89 17.56 9.51
N ALA A 266 -10.33 17.20 10.72
CA ALA A 266 -10.20 15.83 11.19
C ALA A 266 -10.77 14.84 10.14
N ARG A 267 -10.02 13.79 9.78
CA ARG A 267 -10.33 12.80 8.75
C ARG A 267 -10.38 13.32 7.30
N ALA A 268 -9.83 14.49 7.03
CA ALA A 268 -9.78 15.04 5.67
C ALA A 268 -8.64 14.49 4.81
N ASN A 269 -7.77 13.67 5.36
CA ASN A 269 -6.55 13.19 4.74
C ASN A 269 -6.42 11.69 4.99
N THR A 270 -5.87 10.98 4.02
CA THR A 270 -5.69 9.53 4.15
C THR A 270 -4.90 9.01 2.97
N THR A 271 -3.92 8.14 3.22
CA THR A 271 -3.29 7.33 2.17
C THR A 271 -3.64 5.87 2.42
N ILE A 272 -4.37 5.28 1.49
CA ILE A 272 -4.81 3.88 1.58
C ILE A 272 -4.14 3.04 0.50
N ALA A 273 -3.57 1.91 0.90
CA ALA A 273 -2.76 1.10 0.01
C ALA A 273 -2.99 -0.40 0.17
N CYS A 274 -2.64 -1.14 -0.87
CA CYS A 274 -2.50 -2.59 -0.85
C CYS A 274 -1.12 -2.97 -1.39
N ILE A 275 -0.39 -3.77 -0.62
CA ILE A 275 0.80 -4.49 -1.05
C ILE A 275 0.38 -5.90 -1.43
N ALA A 276 0.93 -6.40 -2.51
CA ALA A 276 0.75 -7.79 -2.94
C ALA A 276 2.08 -8.47 -3.22
N THR A 277 2.14 -9.76 -2.96
CA THR A 277 3.26 -10.62 -3.38
C THR A 277 2.73 -11.97 -3.85
N ASP A 278 3.46 -12.60 -4.75
CA ASP A 278 3.24 -13.99 -5.12
C ASP A 278 3.92 -15.00 -4.18
N ALA A 279 4.76 -14.54 -3.24
CA ALA A 279 5.39 -15.38 -2.22
C ALA A 279 4.35 -16.16 -1.42
N ASP A 280 4.61 -17.46 -1.18
CA ASP A 280 3.80 -18.30 -0.29
C ASP A 280 4.14 -17.98 1.19
N ILE A 281 3.42 -16.99 1.74
CA ILE A 281 3.52 -16.56 3.14
C ILE A 281 2.14 -16.41 3.76
N ASP A 282 2.08 -16.63 5.07
CA ASP A 282 0.83 -16.57 5.83
C ASP A 282 0.49 -15.13 6.30
N ALA A 283 -0.68 -14.98 6.92
CA ALA A 283 -1.18 -13.70 7.40
C ALA A 283 -0.33 -13.09 8.53
N ASP A 284 0.37 -13.89 9.34
CA ASP A 284 1.21 -13.39 10.43
C ASP A 284 2.48 -12.73 9.87
N ASP A 285 3.11 -13.34 8.88
CA ASP A 285 4.23 -12.75 8.15
C ASP A 285 3.79 -11.54 7.34
N LEU A 286 2.63 -11.62 6.67
CA LEU A 286 2.04 -10.47 5.96
C LEU A 286 1.78 -9.29 6.89
N LYS A 287 1.40 -9.53 8.16
CA LYS A 287 1.27 -8.44 9.14
C LYS A 287 2.61 -7.72 9.33
N ARG A 288 3.72 -8.44 9.41
CA ARG A 288 5.05 -7.82 9.50
C ARG A 288 5.40 -7.06 8.22
N VAL A 289 5.10 -7.62 7.05
CA VAL A 289 5.29 -6.94 5.76
C VAL A 289 4.46 -5.64 5.69
N ALA A 290 3.18 -5.67 6.10
CA ALA A 290 2.32 -4.48 6.14
C ALA A 290 2.89 -3.38 7.04
N MET A 291 3.41 -3.76 8.23
CA MET A 291 4.07 -2.82 9.15
C MET A 291 5.33 -2.19 8.53
N MET A 292 6.17 -2.97 7.85
CA MET A 292 7.37 -2.47 7.19
C MET A 292 7.04 -1.61 5.95
N ALA A 293 5.97 -1.94 5.24
CA ALA A 293 5.51 -1.17 4.09
C ALA A 293 5.10 0.28 4.45
N GLN A 294 4.70 0.54 5.71
CA GLN A 294 4.42 1.91 6.19
C GLN A 294 5.64 2.84 6.03
N ASP A 295 6.85 2.30 6.12
CA ASP A 295 8.08 3.06 5.85
C ASP A 295 8.11 3.59 4.41
N GLY A 296 7.43 2.94 3.47
CA GLY A 296 7.26 3.42 2.10
C GLY A 296 6.45 4.71 2.04
N LEU A 297 5.40 4.85 2.85
CA LEU A 297 4.68 6.12 3.00
C LEU A 297 5.58 7.20 3.62
N ALA A 298 6.38 6.86 4.65
CA ALA A 298 7.31 7.77 5.28
C ALA A 298 8.46 8.21 4.34
N ARG A 299 8.83 7.38 3.36
CA ARG A 299 9.81 7.72 2.30
C ARG A 299 9.25 8.64 1.22
N ALA A 300 7.92 8.71 1.08
CA ALA A 300 7.26 9.40 -0.03
C ALA A 300 6.39 10.60 0.39
N ILE A 301 6.06 10.75 1.68
CA ILE A 301 5.11 11.74 2.19
C ILE A 301 5.68 12.35 3.48
N ARG A 302 5.64 13.67 3.61
CA ARG A 302 6.08 14.37 4.84
C ARG A 302 5.18 15.56 5.16
N PRO A 303 4.64 15.67 6.43
CA PRO A 303 4.57 14.59 7.43
C PRO A 303 3.62 13.48 7.00
N VAL A 304 3.69 12.33 7.67
CA VAL A 304 2.84 11.17 7.44
C VAL A 304 2.33 10.61 8.78
N HIS A 305 1.26 9.83 8.76
CA HIS A 305 0.66 9.22 9.94
C HIS A 305 0.26 10.23 11.03
N SER A 306 -0.10 11.43 10.61
CA SER A 306 -0.55 12.46 11.53
C SER A 306 -1.90 12.09 12.19
N PRO A 307 -2.29 12.77 13.29
CA PRO A 307 -3.63 12.59 13.86
C PRO A 307 -4.78 12.82 12.88
N PHE A 308 -4.51 13.53 11.78
CA PHE A 308 -5.50 13.90 10.75
C PHE A 308 -5.49 12.95 9.55
N ASP A 309 -4.51 12.04 9.43
CA ASP A 309 -4.45 11.03 8.38
C ASP A 309 -5.21 9.77 8.80
N GLY A 310 -5.65 9.00 7.81
CA GLY A 310 -6.31 7.72 8.04
C GLY A 310 -5.55 6.56 7.39
N ASP A 311 -4.22 6.61 7.39
CA ASP A 311 -3.35 5.74 6.63
C ASP A 311 -3.51 4.26 6.97
N VAL A 312 -3.77 3.45 5.94
CA VAL A 312 -4.01 2.01 6.04
C VAL A 312 -3.27 1.28 4.94
N ILE A 313 -2.57 0.21 5.28
CA ILE A 313 -1.95 -0.70 4.33
C ILE A 313 -2.49 -2.12 4.53
N PHE A 314 -3.11 -2.66 3.49
CA PHE A 314 -3.36 -4.10 3.36
C PHE A 314 -2.14 -4.77 2.75
N ALA A 315 -1.81 -5.99 3.18
CA ALA A 315 -0.82 -6.84 2.55
C ALA A 315 -1.44 -8.20 2.24
N LEU A 316 -1.29 -8.68 1.01
CA LEU A 316 -1.81 -9.98 0.57
C LEU A 316 -0.75 -10.83 -0.11
N SER A 317 -0.94 -12.16 -0.03
CA SER A 317 -0.12 -13.15 -0.72
C SER A 317 -0.99 -14.03 -1.60
N THR A 318 -0.64 -14.13 -2.88
CA THR A 318 -1.32 -15.06 -3.80
C THR A 318 -0.75 -16.48 -3.74
N GLY A 319 0.42 -16.69 -3.12
CA GLY A 319 1.01 -18.00 -2.86
C GLY A 319 1.49 -18.75 -4.10
N HIS A 320 1.70 -18.09 -5.24
CA HIS A 320 2.12 -18.73 -6.48
C HIS A 320 3.62 -18.99 -6.58
N HIS A 321 4.41 -18.42 -5.66
CA HIS A 321 5.87 -18.52 -5.66
C HIS A 321 6.37 -19.06 -4.32
N SER A 322 6.95 -20.29 -4.33
CA SER A 322 7.56 -20.86 -3.13
C SER A 322 8.81 -20.08 -2.75
N LEU A 323 8.96 -19.79 -1.47
CA LEU A 323 10.17 -19.15 -0.97
C LEU A 323 11.39 -20.06 -1.17
N PRO A 324 12.56 -19.52 -1.55
CA PRO A 324 13.79 -20.30 -1.61
C PRO A 324 14.19 -20.81 -0.23
N PRO A 325 15.07 -21.83 -0.14
CA PRO A 325 15.60 -22.28 1.14
C PRO A 325 16.24 -21.13 1.93
N GLY A 326 16.00 -21.11 3.24
CA GLY A 326 16.56 -20.07 4.11
C GLY A 326 15.69 -19.75 5.33
N PRO A 327 16.19 -18.96 6.27
CA PRO A 327 15.42 -18.56 7.44
C PRO A 327 14.21 -17.69 7.07
N ARG A 328 13.02 -18.12 7.43
CA ARG A 328 11.76 -17.41 7.16
C ARG A 328 11.79 -15.92 7.58
N PRO A 329 12.36 -15.53 8.75
CA PRO A 329 12.45 -14.11 9.11
C PRO A 329 13.25 -13.24 8.12
N LEU A 330 14.24 -13.80 7.44
CA LEU A 330 15.01 -13.08 6.43
C LEU A 330 14.18 -12.84 5.15
N HIS A 331 13.35 -13.82 4.75
CA HIS A 331 12.41 -13.62 3.63
C HIS A 331 11.38 -12.57 3.94
N VAL A 332 10.82 -12.56 5.16
CA VAL A 332 9.88 -11.52 5.62
C VAL A 332 10.55 -10.13 5.62
N ALA A 333 11.78 -10.03 6.13
CA ALA A 333 12.53 -8.77 6.13
C ALA A 333 12.80 -8.27 4.71
N ARG A 334 13.19 -9.16 3.78
CA ARG A 334 13.39 -8.85 2.36
C ARG A 334 12.10 -8.35 1.70
N LEU A 335 11.00 -9.08 1.90
CA LEU A 335 9.69 -8.71 1.38
C LEU A 335 9.22 -7.37 1.90
N GLY A 336 9.37 -7.12 3.21
CA GLY A 336 8.98 -5.86 3.83
C GLY A 336 9.79 -4.66 3.33
N ALA A 337 11.10 -4.83 3.11
CA ALA A 337 11.95 -3.79 2.52
C ALA A 337 11.54 -3.47 1.09
N LEU A 338 11.31 -4.50 0.25
CA LEU A 338 10.83 -4.34 -1.12
C LEU A 338 9.44 -3.69 -1.16
N ALA A 339 8.54 -4.09 -0.26
CA ALA A 339 7.20 -3.52 -0.15
C ALA A 339 7.24 -2.02 0.14
N ALA A 340 8.14 -1.58 1.02
CA ALA A 340 8.34 -0.16 1.32
C ALA A 340 8.83 0.63 0.11
N ASP A 341 9.82 0.13 -0.62
CA ASP A 341 10.37 0.80 -1.80
C ASP A 341 9.36 0.85 -2.96
N VAL A 342 8.67 -0.26 -3.21
CA VAL A 342 7.62 -0.34 -4.24
C VAL A 342 6.45 0.59 -3.91
N LEU A 343 6.06 0.69 -2.62
CA LEU A 343 5.01 1.61 -2.20
C LEU A 343 5.42 3.08 -2.35
N ALA A 344 6.65 3.43 -2.00
CA ALA A 344 7.16 4.80 -2.20
C ALA A 344 7.11 5.21 -3.67
N ARG A 345 7.51 4.32 -4.59
CA ARG A 345 7.40 4.51 -6.03
C ARG A 345 5.95 4.66 -6.48
N ALA A 346 5.05 3.80 -5.97
CA ALA A 346 3.63 3.87 -6.29
C ALA A 346 3.01 5.21 -5.87
N VAL A 347 3.34 5.74 -4.69
CA VAL A 347 2.89 7.06 -4.23
C VAL A 347 3.30 8.16 -5.21
N ALA A 348 4.58 8.22 -5.57
CA ALA A 348 5.10 9.23 -6.50
C ALA A 348 4.43 9.12 -7.88
N ARG A 349 4.29 7.91 -8.42
CA ARG A 349 3.61 7.67 -9.71
C ARG A 349 2.14 8.10 -9.69
N GLY A 350 1.42 7.86 -8.59
CA GLY A 350 0.03 8.27 -8.46
C GLY A 350 -0.17 9.78 -8.58
N VAL A 351 0.73 10.57 -8.01
CA VAL A 351 0.70 12.03 -8.09
C VAL A 351 1.28 12.55 -9.42
N TYR A 352 2.32 11.93 -9.94
CA TYR A 352 2.93 12.26 -11.22
C TYR A 352 1.95 12.10 -12.39
N GLU A 353 1.17 11.02 -12.41
CA GLU A 353 0.19 10.72 -13.46
C GLU A 353 -1.14 11.48 -13.29
N ALA A 354 -1.35 12.12 -12.14
CA ALA A 354 -2.59 12.84 -11.89
C ALA A 354 -2.76 14.06 -12.80
N ASN A 355 -3.98 14.22 -13.32
CA ASN A 355 -4.42 15.37 -14.10
C ASN A 355 -5.69 15.94 -13.47
N LEU A 356 -5.99 17.21 -13.75
CA LEU A 356 -7.23 17.84 -13.28
C LEU A 356 -8.40 17.38 -14.16
N PRO A 357 -9.46 16.78 -13.59
CA PRO A 357 -10.70 16.55 -14.31
C PRO A 357 -11.36 17.88 -14.72
N PRO A 358 -12.24 17.89 -15.72
CA PRO A 358 -13.00 19.08 -16.08
C PRO A 358 -13.71 19.73 -14.88
N GLY A 359 -13.55 21.04 -14.72
CA GLY A 359 -14.15 21.83 -13.64
C GLY A 359 -13.48 21.64 -12.27
N MET A 360 -12.34 20.95 -12.17
CA MET A 360 -11.48 20.99 -10.99
C MET A 360 -10.31 21.95 -11.22
N ASP A 361 -10.06 22.80 -10.22
CA ASP A 361 -8.93 23.71 -10.19
C ASP A 361 -7.89 23.24 -9.17
N GLY A 362 -6.64 23.69 -9.36
CA GLY A 362 -5.54 23.41 -8.45
C GLY A 362 -4.26 22.99 -9.16
N PRO A 363 -3.15 22.87 -8.43
CA PRO A 363 -1.89 22.46 -9.02
C PRO A 363 -1.81 20.93 -9.17
N THR A 364 -1.23 20.49 -10.29
CA THR A 364 -0.71 19.15 -10.48
C THR A 364 0.82 19.18 -10.33
N TRP A 365 1.46 18.03 -10.19
CA TRP A 365 2.92 17.98 -10.23
C TRP A 365 3.47 18.51 -11.56
N LYS A 366 2.78 18.22 -12.67
CA LYS A 366 3.18 18.65 -14.03
C LYS A 366 3.10 20.17 -14.22
N SER A 367 2.28 20.87 -13.42
CA SER A 367 2.15 22.34 -13.47
C SER A 367 3.12 23.09 -12.56
N LEU A 368 3.96 22.40 -11.79
CA LEU A 368 4.96 23.03 -10.95
C LEU A 368 6.04 23.70 -11.79
N PRO A 369 6.53 24.89 -11.38
CA PRO A 369 7.67 25.54 -12.05
C PRO A 369 8.90 24.63 -12.00
N GLY A 370 9.75 24.75 -13.03
CA GLY A 370 10.98 23.97 -13.20
C GLY A 370 12.04 24.31 -12.19
#